data_e39972a0a5c82605025b987f18782a8a
#
_entry.id   e39972a0a5c82605025b987f18782a8a
#
_cell.length_a   1.000
_cell.length_b   1.000
_cell.length_c   1.000
_cell.angle_alpha   90.00
_cell.angle_beta   90.00
_cell.angle_gamma   90.00
#
_symmetry.space_group_name_H-M   'P 1'
#
loop_
_entity.id
_entity.type
_entity.pdbx_description
1 polymer ?
#
loop_
_entity_poly.entity_id
_entity_poly.type
_entity_poly.pdbx_seq_one_letter_code
_entity_poly.pdbx_strand_id
1 'polypeptide(L)'
;VKGEVFRTKTGELSVRATELTLLAKSLRPLPEKFHGLTDTEMRYRQRYVDLIANPEVKDTFIKRSRILKEIRAYLDEKGFLEVDTPILTPFEIGASARPFYTHHNTLNMDMVLRIETELYLKRLIVGGMDRVYEVGRIFRNEGMDPKHNPEFTTIELYQAFTDFHGMMDLVEELYKRLALKICGSMVIPYQGKQIDMGHWERLTMVE
;
A
#
# COMPACT_ATOMS: atom_id res chain seq x y z
N VAL A 1 -30.86 1.96 16.66
CA VAL A 1 -31.41 0.90 17.53
C VAL A 1 -31.13 1.27 18.98
N LYS A 2 -32.16 1.26 19.85
CA LYS A 2 -32.00 1.29 21.31
C LYS A 2 -32.40 -0.06 21.87
N GLY A 3 -31.72 -0.53 22.91
CA GLY A 3 -32.01 -1.81 23.53
C GLY A 3 -30.88 -2.31 24.42
N GLU A 4 -31.02 -3.54 24.90
CA GLU A 4 -30.06 -4.20 25.76
C GLU A 4 -29.11 -5.06 24.95
N VAL A 5 -27.81 -4.93 25.24
CA VAL A 5 -26.76 -5.75 24.63
C VAL A 5 -26.70 -7.10 25.36
N PHE A 6 -26.72 -8.20 24.62
CA PHE A 6 -26.61 -9.55 25.17
C PHE A 6 -25.80 -10.45 24.24
N ARG A 7 -25.36 -11.60 24.73
CA ARG A 7 -24.78 -12.66 23.91
C ARG A 7 -25.81 -13.76 23.67
N THR A 8 -25.91 -14.20 22.42
CA THR A 8 -26.73 -15.37 22.08
C THR A 8 -26.12 -16.65 22.65
N LYS A 9 -26.89 -17.76 22.59
CA LYS A 9 -26.38 -19.08 22.97
C LYS A 9 -25.17 -19.53 22.16
N THR A 10 -25.01 -19.00 20.94
CA THR A 10 -23.88 -19.24 20.04
C THR A 10 -22.72 -18.26 20.23
N GLY A 11 -22.82 -17.35 21.24
CA GLY A 11 -21.77 -16.37 21.56
C GLY A 11 -21.81 -15.07 20.77
N GLU A 12 -22.74 -14.90 19.85
CA GLU A 12 -22.89 -13.70 19.03
C GLU A 12 -23.35 -12.51 19.87
N LEU A 13 -22.68 -11.35 19.69
CA LEU A 13 -23.08 -10.11 20.35
C LEU A 13 -24.30 -9.51 19.62
N SER A 14 -25.41 -9.39 20.31
CA SER A 14 -26.69 -8.98 19.78
C SER A 14 -27.34 -7.90 20.62
N VAL A 15 -28.30 -7.16 20.03
CA VAL A 15 -29.10 -6.14 20.72
C VAL A 15 -30.55 -6.58 20.73
N ARG A 16 -31.14 -6.73 21.93
CA ARG A 16 -32.59 -6.87 22.10
C ARG A 16 -33.22 -5.49 21.93
N ALA A 17 -33.68 -5.20 20.72
CA ALA A 17 -34.18 -3.89 20.35
C ALA A 17 -35.50 -3.57 21.08
N THR A 18 -35.56 -2.43 21.76
CA THR A 18 -36.80 -1.81 22.26
C THR A 18 -37.28 -0.69 21.37
N GLU A 19 -36.39 -0.10 20.57
CA GLU A 19 -36.72 0.94 19.60
C GLU A 19 -35.84 0.75 18.34
N LEU A 20 -36.47 0.84 17.16
CA LEU A 20 -35.81 0.77 15.87
C LEU A 20 -36.25 1.94 15.00
N THR A 21 -35.29 2.76 14.58
CA THR A 21 -35.51 3.86 13.64
C THR A 21 -34.79 3.57 12.34
N LEU A 22 -35.53 3.50 11.23
CA LEU A 22 -34.93 3.36 9.90
C LEU A 22 -34.38 4.73 9.47
N LEU A 23 -33.05 4.85 9.34
CA LEU A 23 -32.37 6.08 8.96
C LEU A 23 -32.30 6.28 7.45
N ALA A 24 -32.08 5.18 6.71
CA ALA A 24 -32.02 5.19 5.25
C ALA A 24 -32.46 3.85 4.69
N LYS A 25 -33.00 3.85 3.47
CA LYS A 25 -33.36 2.62 2.74
C LYS A 25 -32.22 2.22 1.81
N SER A 26 -31.82 0.95 1.86
CA SER A 26 -30.98 0.35 0.83
C SER A 26 -31.88 -0.09 -0.33
N LEU A 27 -31.73 0.56 -1.50
CA LEU A 27 -32.60 0.32 -2.66
C LEU A 27 -32.12 -0.83 -3.55
N ARG A 28 -30.88 -1.25 -3.40
CA ARG A 28 -30.29 -2.36 -4.16
C ARG A 28 -30.06 -3.54 -3.23
N PRO A 29 -30.40 -4.78 -3.64
CA PRO A 29 -30.07 -5.96 -2.87
C PRO A 29 -28.56 -6.15 -2.82
N LEU A 30 -28.06 -6.69 -1.70
CA LEU A 30 -26.68 -7.18 -1.61
C LEU A 30 -26.53 -8.50 -2.35
N PRO A 31 -25.31 -8.88 -2.76
CA PRO A 31 -25.01 -10.23 -3.25
C PRO A 31 -25.45 -11.30 -2.25
N GLU A 32 -25.69 -12.51 -2.74
CA GLU A 32 -26.13 -13.63 -1.91
C GLU A 32 -25.16 -13.89 -0.75
N LYS A 33 -25.73 -14.04 0.46
CA LYS A 33 -24.97 -14.15 1.70
C LYS A 33 -23.99 -15.32 1.75
N PHE A 34 -24.32 -16.44 1.10
CA PHE A 34 -23.55 -17.68 1.21
C PHE A 34 -22.39 -17.78 0.22
N HIS A 35 -22.48 -17.12 -0.93
CA HIS A 35 -21.46 -17.17 -1.97
C HIS A 35 -20.65 -15.89 -2.09
N GLY A 36 -21.07 -14.82 -1.40
CA GLY A 36 -20.42 -13.50 -1.47
C GLY A 36 -20.44 -12.93 -2.90
N LEU A 37 -19.51 -12.03 -3.17
CA LEU A 37 -19.25 -11.49 -4.49
C LEU A 37 -18.02 -12.21 -5.06
N THR A 38 -18.23 -13.18 -5.97
CA THR A 38 -17.17 -14.06 -6.51
C THR A 38 -16.53 -13.52 -7.78
N ASP A 39 -17.28 -12.77 -8.60
CA ASP A 39 -16.76 -12.19 -9.83
C ASP A 39 -15.67 -11.15 -9.55
N THR A 40 -14.46 -11.43 -10.04
CA THR A 40 -13.25 -10.62 -9.76
C THR A 40 -13.38 -9.20 -10.27
N GLU A 41 -13.93 -9.01 -11.47
CA GLU A 41 -14.13 -7.70 -12.09
C GLU A 41 -15.09 -6.84 -11.26
N MET A 42 -16.20 -7.41 -10.84
CA MET A 42 -17.17 -6.74 -9.97
C MET A 42 -16.59 -6.41 -8.60
N ARG A 43 -15.76 -7.28 -8.02
CA ARG A 43 -15.06 -7.03 -6.75
C ARG A 43 -14.13 -5.82 -6.83
N TYR A 44 -13.42 -5.64 -7.93
CA TYR A 44 -12.57 -4.47 -8.15
C TYR A 44 -13.38 -3.20 -8.41
N ARG A 45 -14.42 -3.28 -9.25
CA ARG A 45 -15.26 -2.11 -9.60
C ARG A 45 -16.13 -1.63 -8.45
N GLN A 46 -16.63 -2.54 -7.64
CA GLN A 46 -17.53 -2.26 -6.51
C GLN A 46 -16.90 -2.70 -5.19
N ARG A 47 -15.72 -2.18 -4.88
CA ARG A 47 -14.96 -2.56 -3.69
C ARG A 47 -15.77 -2.41 -2.39
N TYR A 48 -16.65 -1.43 -2.29
CA TYR A 48 -17.53 -1.25 -1.14
C TYR A 48 -18.51 -2.40 -0.97
N VAL A 49 -19.01 -2.99 -2.05
CA VAL A 49 -19.86 -4.19 -2.00
C VAL A 49 -19.03 -5.42 -1.64
N ASP A 50 -17.85 -5.57 -2.21
CA ASP A 50 -16.89 -6.63 -1.87
C ASP A 50 -16.56 -6.64 -0.37
N LEU A 51 -16.32 -5.47 0.23
CA LEU A 51 -16.07 -5.34 1.67
C LEU A 51 -17.27 -5.75 2.55
N ILE A 52 -18.50 -5.62 2.04
CA ILE A 52 -19.71 -6.08 2.73
C ILE A 52 -19.89 -7.59 2.57
N ALA A 53 -19.72 -8.09 1.35
CA ALA A 53 -19.99 -9.48 0.99
C ALA A 53 -18.88 -10.45 1.42
N ASN A 54 -17.61 -9.97 1.46
CA ASN A 54 -16.42 -10.74 1.76
C ASN A 54 -15.65 -10.07 2.91
N PRO A 55 -16.04 -10.31 4.17
CA PRO A 55 -15.45 -9.61 5.33
C PRO A 55 -13.92 -9.75 5.47
N GLU A 56 -13.35 -10.87 5.01
CA GLU A 56 -11.91 -11.15 5.03
C GLU A 56 -11.10 -10.15 4.17
N VAL A 57 -11.72 -9.56 3.16
CA VAL A 57 -11.09 -8.54 2.30
C VAL A 57 -10.70 -7.31 3.10
N LYS A 58 -11.47 -6.96 4.13
CA LYS A 58 -11.18 -5.84 5.04
C LYS A 58 -9.84 -6.01 5.74
N ASP A 59 -9.51 -7.24 6.15
CA ASP A 59 -8.24 -7.53 6.82
C ASP A 59 -7.04 -7.24 5.94
N THR A 60 -7.13 -7.49 4.64
CA THR A 60 -6.09 -7.15 3.67
C THR A 60 -5.80 -5.66 3.65
N PHE A 61 -6.83 -4.81 3.62
CA PHE A 61 -6.66 -3.35 3.63
C PHE A 61 -6.15 -2.83 4.98
N ILE A 62 -6.60 -3.42 6.09
CA ILE A 62 -6.06 -3.10 7.42
C ILE A 62 -4.57 -3.46 7.50
N LYS A 63 -4.18 -4.66 7.04
CA LYS A 63 -2.77 -5.08 7.00
C LYS A 63 -1.93 -4.15 6.13
N ARG A 64 -2.43 -3.77 4.94
CA ARG A 64 -1.75 -2.80 4.07
C ARG A 64 -1.48 -1.47 4.79
N SER A 65 -2.49 -0.93 5.48
CA SER A 65 -2.33 0.33 6.24
C SER A 65 -1.34 0.19 7.39
N ARG A 66 -1.35 -0.96 8.09
CA ARG A 66 -0.39 -1.26 9.16
C ARG A 66 1.04 -1.41 8.63
N ILE A 67 1.23 -2.05 7.46
CA ILE A 67 2.53 -2.16 6.79
C ILE A 67 3.10 -0.77 6.52
N LEU A 68 2.35 0.12 5.89
CA LEU A 68 2.82 1.48 5.58
C LEU A 68 3.17 2.27 6.85
N LYS A 69 2.36 2.13 7.91
CA LYS A 69 2.63 2.76 9.20
C LYS A 69 3.93 2.25 9.83
N GLU A 70 4.16 0.93 9.77
CA GLU A 70 5.35 0.31 10.34
C GLU A 70 6.62 0.63 9.55
N ILE A 71 6.53 0.74 8.21
CA ILE A 71 7.65 1.20 7.36
C ILE A 71 8.05 2.62 7.76
N ARG A 72 7.09 3.54 7.90
CA ARG A 72 7.38 4.91 8.35
C ARG A 72 8.06 4.92 9.71
N ALA A 73 7.49 4.19 10.69
CA ALA A 73 8.07 4.11 12.02
C ALA A 73 9.51 3.57 12.00
N TYR A 74 9.79 2.56 11.19
CA TYR A 74 11.13 2.01 11.03
C TYR A 74 12.11 3.01 10.41
N LEU A 75 11.71 3.68 9.36
CA LEU A 75 12.57 4.67 8.67
C LEU A 75 12.81 5.89 9.56
N ASP A 76 11.80 6.37 10.29
CA ASP A 76 11.92 7.45 11.27
C ASP A 76 12.92 7.08 12.39
N GLU A 77 12.84 5.86 12.93
CA GLU A 77 13.79 5.33 13.93
C GLU A 77 15.22 5.24 13.39
N LYS A 78 15.39 5.01 12.09
CA LYS A 78 16.69 5.01 11.41
C LYS A 78 17.18 6.42 11.03
N GLY A 79 16.42 7.46 11.36
CA GLY A 79 16.75 8.86 11.11
C GLY A 79 16.53 9.31 9.67
N PHE A 80 15.68 8.63 8.92
CA PHE A 80 15.20 9.11 7.62
C PHE A 80 14.13 10.17 7.79
N LEU A 81 14.14 11.17 6.92
CA LEU A 81 13.09 12.19 6.82
C LEU A 81 12.13 11.85 5.68
N GLU A 82 10.82 11.75 5.98
CA GLU A 82 9.80 11.66 4.94
C GLU A 82 9.65 13.00 4.23
N VAL A 83 9.67 12.98 2.90
CA VAL A 83 9.53 14.17 2.07
C VAL A 83 8.44 13.95 1.01
N ASP A 84 7.88 15.06 0.51
CA ASP A 84 6.97 15.10 -0.62
C ASP A 84 7.63 15.84 -1.79
N THR A 85 7.73 15.18 -2.93
CA THR A 85 8.27 15.76 -4.15
C THR A 85 7.17 15.95 -5.20
N PRO A 86 7.37 16.82 -6.24
CA PRO A 86 6.33 17.11 -7.21
C PRO A 86 5.84 15.89 -7.98
N ILE A 87 4.50 15.73 -8.08
CA ILE A 87 3.85 14.75 -8.94
C ILE A 87 3.84 15.23 -10.39
N LEU A 88 3.57 16.53 -10.60
CA LEU A 88 3.63 17.16 -11.93
C LEU A 88 5.05 17.64 -12.20
N THR A 89 5.65 17.15 -13.30
CA THR A 89 7.00 17.50 -13.68
C THR A 89 7.04 17.98 -15.13
N PRO A 90 7.94 18.93 -15.48
CA PRO A 90 8.06 19.41 -16.86
C PRO A 90 8.87 18.47 -17.77
N PHE A 91 9.34 17.35 -17.28
CA PHE A 91 10.20 16.42 -18.00
C PHE A 91 9.98 14.97 -17.59
N GLU A 92 10.26 14.08 -18.52
CA GLU A 92 10.24 12.63 -18.34
C GLU A 92 11.60 12.17 -17.84
N ILE A 93 11.72 11.69 -16.60
CA ILE A 93 13.00 11.25 -16.05
C ILE A 93 12.82 10.00 -15.18
N GLY A 94 13.86 9.19 -15.16
CA GLY A 94 14.22 8.23 -14.12
C GLY A 94 13.88 6.78 -14.43
N ALA A 95 12.93 6.49 -15.31
CA ALA A 95 12.57 5.13 -15.65
C ALA A 95 12.23 4.98 -17.13
N SER A 96 12.36 3.74 -17.63
CA SER A 96 11.90 3.39 -18.97
C SER A 96 10.41 3.03 -18.95
N ALA A 97 9.56 4.01 -18.63
CA ALA A 97 8.11 3.85 -18.57
C ALA A 97 7.42 4.97 -19.36
N ARG A 98 6.20 4.69 -19.84
CA ARG A 98 5.41 5.68 -20.59
C ARG A 98 4.65 6.56 -19.60
N PRO A 99 4.82 7.91 -19.63
CA PRO A 99 4.12 8.82 -18.73
C PRO A 99 2.68 9.12 -19.18
N PHE A 100 1.89 9.72 -18.27
CA PHE A 100 0.67 10.43 -18.60
C PHE A 100 1.02 11.89 -18.84
N TYR A 101 0.51 12.47 -19.94
CA TYR A 101 0.71 13.86 -20.30
C TYR A 101 -0.47 14.72 -19.85
N THR A 102 -0.19 15.95 -19.47
CA THR A 102 -1.19 16.97 -19.13
C THR A 102 -0.69 18.36 -19.53
N HIS A 103 -1.54 19.38 -19.43
CA HIS A 103 -1.20 20.76 -19.79
C HIS A 103 -1.44 21.69 -18.59
N HIS A 104 -0.45 22.51 -18.26
CA HIS A 104 -0.56 23.55 -17.23
C HIS A 104 -1.05 24.85 -17.87
N ASN A 105 -2.34 25.16 -17.76
CA ASN A 105 -2.99 26.27 -18.45
C ASN A 105 -2.33 27.64 -18.18
N THR A 106 -2.03 27.95 -16.92
CA THR A 106 -1.46 29.26 -16.56
C THR A 106 -0.04 29.46 -17.10
N LEU A 107 0.78 28.41 -17.09
CA LEU A 107 2.14 28.47 -17.62
C LEU A 107 2.20 28.18 -19.13
N ASN A 108 1.08 27.74 -19.73
CA ASN A 108 0.97 27.31 -21.12
C ASN A 108 2.10 26.35 -21.52
N MET A 109 2.27 25.30 -20.72
CA MET A 109 3.32 24.30 -20.94
C MET A 109 2.80 22.88 -20.70
N ASP A 110 3.33 21.94 -21.46
CA ASP A 110 3.04 20.53 -21.25
C ASP A 110 3.83 20.01 -20.05
N MET A 111 3.18 19.15 -19.29
CA MET A 111 3.74 18.49 -18.12
C MET A 111 3.40 17.00 -18.12
N VAL A 112 4.10 16.24 -17.31
CA VAL A 112 3.86 14.81 -17.14
C VAL A 112 3.58 14.48 -15.70
N LEU A 113 2.79 13.42 -15.46
CA LEU A 113 2.72 12.79 -14.15
C LEU A 113 3.97 11.94 -13.95
N ARG A 114 4.63 12.08 -12.81
CA ARG A 114 5.88 11.40 -12.49
C ARG A 114 5.78 9.88 -12.63
N ILE A 115 6.80 9.26 -13.18
CA ILE A 115 6.94 7.80 -13.31
C ILE A 115 7.87 7.21 -12.24
N GLU A 116 8.54 8.06 -11.44
CA GLU A 116 9.44 7.75 -10.34
C GLU A 116 9.67 8.98 -9.44
N THR A 117 10.40 8.84 -8.35
CA THR A 117 10.75 9.93 -7.40
C THR A 117 12.26 10.17 -7.29
N GLU A 118 13.07 9.36 -7.92
CA GLU A 118 14.53 9.25 -7.80
C GLU A 118 15.26 10.58 -7.87
N LEU A 119 15.05 11.34 -8.95
CA LEU A 119 15.83 12.56 -9.21
C LEU A 119 15.65 13.61 -8.10
N TYR A 120 14.42 13.81 -7.64
CA TYR A 120 14.14 14.79 -6.60
C TYR A 120 14.75 14.38 -5.27
N LEU A 121 14.68 13.10 -4.91
CA LEU A 121 15.30 12.58 -3.69
C LEU A 121 16.82 12.70 -3.74
N LYS A 122 17.45 12.40 -4.88
CA LYS A 122 18.89 12.63 -5.08
C LYS A 122 19.31 14.10 -4.95
N ARG A 123 18.46 15.02 -5.44
CA ARG A 123 18.71 16.47 -5.26
C ARG A 123 18.67 16.89 -3.80
N LEU A 124 17.82 16.27 -2.97
CA LEU A 124 17.79 16.53 -1.53
C LEU A 124 19.07 16.03 -0.84
N ILE A 125 19.59 14.87 -1.26
CA ILE A 125 20.92 14.38 -0.78
C ILE A 125 22.02 15.38 -1.15
N VAL A 126 22.05 15.87 -2.37
CA VAL A 126 23.01 16.92 -2.80
C VAL A 126 22.82 18.20 -1.99
N GLY A 127 21.60 18.52 -1.59
CA GLY A 127 21.25 19.64 -0.73
C GLY A 127 21.63 19.48 0.74
N GLY A 128 22.23 18.34 1.13
CA GLY A 128 22.71 18.06 2.48
C GLY A 128 21.73 17.32 3.40
N MET A 129 20.68 16.71 2.86
CA MET A 129 19.81 15.82 3.60
C MET A 129 20.36 14.39 3.54
N ASP A 130 21.00 13.92 4.61
CA ASP A 130 21.72 12.64 4.59
C ASP A 130 20.85 11.40 4.40
N ARG A 131 19.58 11.46 4.81
CA ARG A 131 18.63 10.33 4.72
C ARG A 131 17.22 10.85 4.43
N VAL A 132 16.70 10.48 3.28
CA VAL A 132 15.34 10.87 2.85
C VAL A 132 14.59 9.68 2.30
N TYR A 133 13.26 9.70 2.45
CA TYR A 133 12.38 8.76 1.78
C TYR A 133 11.06 9.43 1.38
N GLU A 134 10.39 8.86 0.41
CA GLU A 134 9.05 9.27 0.01
C GLU A 134 8.14 8.04 -0.14
N VAL A 135 6.95 8.13 0.44
CA VAL A 135 5.85 7.18 0.20
C VAL A 135 4.87 7.87 -0.73
N GLY A 136 5.01 7.65 -2.03
CA GLY A 136 4.27 8.42 -3.03
C GLY A 136 3.57 7.59 -4.09
N ARG A 137 2.65 8.26 -4.81
CA ARG A 137 2.06 7.72 -6.03
C ARG A 137 2.95 8.00 -7.21
N ILE A 138 3.12 6.98 -8.05
CA ILE A 138 3.72 7.08 -9.37
C ILE A 138 2.75 6.59 -10.43
N PHE A 139 2.96 7.02 -11.68
CA PHE A 139 2.00 6.87 -12.77
C PHE A 139 2.71 6.34 -14.01
N ARG A 140 2.27 5.20 -14.53
CA ARG A 140 2.82 4.59 -15.74
C ARG A 140 1.67 4.25 -16.67
N ASN A 141 1.62 4.92 -17.84
CA ASN A 141 0.58 4.75 -18.85
C ASN A 141 0.85 3.49 -19.67
N GLU A 142 0.74 2.36 -19.04
CA GLU A 142 1.05 1.03 -19.57
C GLU A 142 -0.15 0.08 -19.38
N GLY A 143 0.00 -1.18 -19.80
CA GLY A 143 -1.04 -2.19 -19.67
C GLY A 143 -1.43 -2.47 -18.21
N MET A 144 -2.68 -2.91 -18.02
CA MET A 144 -3.21 -3.31 -16.73
C MET A 144 -3.37 -4.81 -16.65
N ASP A 145 -2.98 -5.39 -15.51
CA ASP A 145 -3.22 -6.79 -15.16
C ASP A 145 -3.40 -6.92 -13.63
N PRO A 146 -3.63 -8.12 -13.07
CA PRO A 146 -3.79 -8.29 -11.61
C PRO A 146 -2.61 -7.82 -10.76
N LYS A 147 -1.42 -7.64 -11.33
CA LYS A 147 -0.20 -7.20 -10.66
C LYS A 147 0.25 -5.79 -11.03
N HIS A 148 -0.29 -5.22 -12.11
CA HIS A 148 0.11 -3.93 -12.64
C HIS A 148 -1.08 -2.98 -12.75
N ASN A 149 -0.96 -1.82 -12.12
CA ASN A 149 -1.87 -0.71 -12.24
C ASN A 149 -1.15 0.51 -12.83
N PRO A 150 -1.82 1.37 -13.60
CA PRO A 150 -1.21 2.59 -14.12
C PRO A 150 -0.88 3.60 -13.02
N GLU A 151 -1.47 3.46 -11.85
CA GLU A 151 -1.23 4.26 -10.67
C GLU A 151 -0.98 3.35 -9.47
N PHE A 152 0.17 3.47 -8.81
CA PHE A 152 0.52 2.65 -7.65
C PHE A 152 1.39 3.39 -6.64
N THR A 153 1.39 2.90 -5.41
CA THR A 153 2.21 3.45 -4.34
C THR A 153 3.59 2.81 -4.38
N THR A 154 4.63 3.63 -4.36
CA THR A 154 6.01 3.21 -4.18
C THR A 154 6.60 3.81 -2.91
N ILE A 155 7.69 3.23 -2.44
CA ILE A 155 8.55 3.79 -1.41
C ILE A 155 9.94 3.81 -1.99
N GLU A 156 10.50 4.99 -2.11
CA GLU A 156 11.90 5.19 -2.47
C GLU A 156 12.63 5.86 -1.33
N LEU A 157 13.87 5.47 -1.10
CA LEU A 157 14.70 6.02 -0.04
C LEU A 157 16.15 6.14 -0.50
N TYR A 158 16.81 7.17 0.01
CA TYR A 158 18.21 7.48 -0.31
C TYR A 158 18.95 7.83 0.95
N GLN A 159 20.17 7.34 1.05
CA GLN A 159 21.06 7.58 2.18
C GLN A 159 22.46 7.92 1.70
N ALA A 160 23.00 9.02 2.19
CA ALA A 160 24.41 9.39 1.99
C ALA A 160 25.33 8.52 2.87
N PHE A 161 26.60 8.45 2.51
CA PHE A 161 27.68 7.80 3.28
C PHE A 161 27.43 6.31 3.57
N THR A 162 26.76 5.62 2.66
CA THR A 162 26.54 4.16 2.71
C THR A 162 26.81 3.55 1.33
N ASP A 163 26.88 2.24 1.28
CA ASP A 163 27.00 1.46 0.05
C ASP A 163 25.80 0.49 -0.10
N PHE A 164 25.84 -0.37 -1.12
CA PHE A 164 24.80 -1.34 -1.37
C PHE A 164 24.68 -2.39 -0.25
N HIS A 165 25.75 -2.69 0.50
CA HIS A 165 25.69 -3.61 1.65
C HIS A 165 24.85 -3.01 2.78
N GLY A 166 25.06 -1.71 3.09
CA GLY A 166 24.23 -1.00 4.08
C GLY A 166 22.76 -0.93 3.67
N MET A 167 22.48 -0.80 2.38
CA MET A 167 21.09 -0.84 1.87
C MET A 167 20.48 -2.24 1.94
N MET A 168 21.25 -3.30 1.68
CA MET A 168 20.81 -4.68 1.91
C MET A 168 20.44 -4.92 3.37
N ASP A 169 21.31 -4.52 4.31
CA ASP A 169 21.07 -4.65 5.75
C ASP A 169 19.75 -3.93 6.15
N LEU A 170 19.55 -2.72 5.68
CA LEU A 170 18.37 -1.91 5.96
C LEU A 170 17.09 -2.63 5.45
N VAL A 171 17.11 -3.14 4.22
CA VAL A 171 15.97 -3.83 3.61
C VAL A 171 15.68 -5.14 4.32
N GLU A 172 16.70 -5.95 4.61
CA GLU A 172 16.53 -7.22 5.35
C GLU A 172 15.91 -6.98 6.73
N GLU A 173 16.42 -6.00 7.48
CA GLU A 173 15.90 -5.64 8.81
C GLU A 173 14.44 -5.16 8.72
N LEU A 174 14.11 -4.34 7.74
CA LEU A 174 12.75 -3.87 7.49
C LEU A 174 11.79 -5.04 7.25
N TYR A 175 12.13 -5.96 6.36
CA TYR A 175 11.27 -7.12 6.07
C TYR A 175 11.10 -8.05 7.29
N LYS A 176 12.16 -8.32 8.04
CA LYS A 176 12.11 -9.08 9.29
C LYS A 176 11.16 -8.41 10.31
N ARG A 177 11.29 -7.11 10.45
CA ARG A 177 10.42 -6.31 11.33
C ARG A 177 8.95 -6.37 10.88
N LEU A 178 8.67 -6.21 9.60
CA LEU A 178 7.33 -6.29 9.04
C LEU A 178 6.71 -7.69 9.26
N ALA A 179 7.47 -8.75 9.01
CA ALA A 179 7.02 -10.13 9.26
C ALA A 179 6.56 -10.32 10.71
N LEU A 180 7.37 -9.90 11.67
CA LEU A 180 7.02 -10.00 13.09
C LEU A 180 5.85 -9.11 13.50
N LYS A 181 5.85 -7.84 13.08
CA LYS A 181 4.84 -6.86 13.53
C LYS A 181 3.47 -7.07 12.89
N ILE A 182 3.43 -7.57 11.65
CA ILE A 182 2.18 -7.73 10.88
C ILE A 182 1.66 -9.16 10.92
N CYS A 183 2.56 -10.15 10.78
CA CYS A 183 2.20 -11.57 10.71
C CYS A 183 2.43 -12.30 12.03
N GLY A 184 3.21 -11.75 12.96
CA GLY A 184 3.55 -12.39 14.25
C GLY A 184 4.59 -13.52 14.13
N SER A 185 5.16 -13.73 12.95
CA SER A 185 6.13 -14.81 12.67
C SER A 185 7.10 -14.38 11.58
N MET A 186 8.35 -14.89 11.63
CA MET A 186 9.30 -14.80 10.53
C MET A 186 8.94 -15.74 9.39
N VAL A 187 8.28 -16.85 9.65
CA VAL A 187 7.83 -17.80 8.64
C VAL A 187 6.41 -17.47 8.23
N ILE A 188 6.22 -17.13 6.97
CA ILE A 188 4.95 -16.64 6.40
C ILE A 188 4.42 -17.63 5.37
N PRO A 189 3.15 -18.11 5.48
CA PRO A 189 2.54 -18.92 4.44
C PRO A 189 2.20 -18.07 3.21
N TYR A 190 2.62 -18.52 2.04
CA TYR A 190 2.32 -17.85 0.77
C TYR A 190 2.14 -18.87 -0.36
N GLN A 191 0.97 -18.88 -0.98
CA GLN A 191 0.64 -19.79 -2.12
C GLN A 191 1.01 -21.27 -1.87
N GLY A 192 0.69 -21.77 -0.67
CA GLY A 192 0.97 -23.17 -0.29
C GLY A 192 2.40 -23.46 0.11
N LYS A 193 3.29 -22.46 0.10
CA LYS A 193 4.69 -22.57 0.55
C LYS A 193 4.89 -21.81 1.87
N GLN A 194 5.97 -22.12 2.57
CA GLN A 194 6.46 -21.36 3.70
C GLN A 194 7.66 -20.51 3.24
N ILE A 195 7.60 -19.21 3.51
CA ILE A 195 8.68 -18.27 3.23
C ILE A 195 9.29 -17.85 4.56
N ASP A 196 10.57 -18.11 4.75
CA ASP A 196 11.31 -17.66 5.94
C ASP A 196 11.94 -16.27 5.68
N MET A 197 11.36 -15.25 6.28
CA MET A 197 11.87 -13.87 6.23
C MET A 197 13.07 -13.65 7.16
N GLY A 198 13.44 -14.63 7.97
CA GLY A 198 14.64 -14.60 8.82
C GLY A 198 15.92 -14.91 8.06
N HIS A 199 15.82 -15.64 6.94
CA HIS A 199 16.94 -16.07 6.14
C HIS A 199 17.00 -15.32 4.80
N TRP A 200 18.15 -14.71 4.51
CA TRP A 200 18.40 -13.93 3.29
C TRP A 200 19.70 -14.37 2.64
N GLU A 201 19.64 -14.70 1.37
CA GLU A 201 20.79 -15.00 0.55
C GLU A 201 21.22 -13.75 -0.22
N ARG A 202 22.53 -13.51 -0.28
CA ARG A 202 23.14 -12.42 -1.06
C ARG A 202 23.92 -13.05 -2.18
N LEU A 203 23.39 -12.93 -3.38
CA LEU A 203 23.93 -13.54 -4.59
C LEU A 203 24.46 -12.47 -5.53
N THR A 204 25.47 -12.83 -6.33
CA THR A 204 25.86 -11.99 -7.47
C THR A 204 24.87 -12.17 -8.63
N MET A 205 24.90 -11.27 -9.62
CA MET A 205 24.03 -11.40 -10.81
C MET A 205 24.27 -12.67 -11.63
N VAL A 206 25.39 -13.35 -11.41
CA VAL A 206 25.77 -14.57 -12.15
C VAL A 206 25.37 -15.85 -11.39
N GLU A 207 25.24 -15.76 -10.07
CA GLU A 207 24.76 -16.85 -9.21
C GLU A 207 23.23 -16.89 -9.17
#